data_4906fba86cc364204bdb682ee0b4f963
#
_entry.id   4906fba86cc364204bdb682ee0b4f963
#
_cell.length_a   1.000
_cell.length_b   1.000
_cell.length_c   1.000
_cell.angle_alpha   90.00
_cell.angle_beta   90.00
_cell.angle_gamma   90.00
#
_symmetry.space_group_name_H-M   'P 1'
#
loop_
_entity.id
_entity.type
_entity.pdbx_description
1 polymer ?
#
loop_
_entity_poly.entity_id
_entity_poly.type
_entity_poly.pdbx_seq_one_letter_code
_entity_poly.pdbx_strand_id
1 'polypeptide(L)'
;MGKHAMKIKKRDTVKVIAGKDKGAEGKVILVLREEQRVIVEGVNRVKKHTKVVNQGGRAGTTGGIITTEAPIHVSNVMLVEGGGVTRVGFRREEVQKRRPDGSTYAGTRSVRVSRRTGKEI
;
A
#
# COMPACT_ATOMS: atom_id res chain seq x y z
N MET A 1 18.77 -9.81 7.83
CA MET A 1 17.73 -9.95 7.63
C MET A 1 16.98 -9.29 6.72
N GLY A 2 16.32 -9.77 6.15
CA GLY A 2 15.67 -9.29 5.02
C GLY A 2 14.60 -8.30 5.28
N LYS A 3 14.42 -7.44 4.34
CA LYS A 3 13.28 -6.59 4.33
C LYS A 3 12.08 -7.43 3.92
N HIS A 4 10.98 -7.21 4.59
CA HIS A 4 9.77 -7.88 4.21
C HIS A 4 9.26 -7.32 2.88
N ALA A 5 9.17 -8.17 1.88
CA ALA A 5 8.65 -7.77 0.60
C ALA A 5 7.13 -7.62 0.69
N MET A 6 6.63 -6.47 0.28
CA MET A 6 5.20 -6.21 0.27
C MET A 6 4.65 -6.48 -1.13
N LYS A 7 3.64 -7.32 -1.21
CA LYS A 7 2.99 -7.62 -2.49
C LYS A 7 2.06 -6.49 -2.93
N ILE A 8 1.55 -5.73 -1.98
CA ILE A 8 0.72 -4.56 -2.24
C ILE A 8 1.62 -3.35 -2.35
N LYS A 9 1.38 -2.53 -3.35
CA LYS A 9 2.18 -1.34 -3.62
C LYS A 9 1.34 -0.08 -3.54
N LYS A 10 2.02 1.05 -3.40
CA LYS A 10 1.38 2.36 -3.47
C LYS A 10 0.61 2.50 -4.79
N ARG A 11 -0.57 3.07 -4.71
CA ARG A 11 -1.51 3.28 -5.82
C ARG A 11 -2.33 2.05 -6.20
N ASP A 12 -2.10 0.91 -5.58
CA ASP A 12 -2.97 -0.24 -5.79
C ASP A 12 -4.35 0.05 -5.19
N THR A 13 -5.40 -0.41 -5.85
CA THR A 13 -6.73 -0.38 -5.28
C THR A 13 -6.93 -1.68 -4.51
N VAL A 14 -7.32 -1.55 -3.24
CA VAL A 14 -7.48 -2.71 -2.37
C VAL A 14 -8.86 -2.67 -1.70
N LYS A 15 -9.31 -3.84 -1.28
CA LYS A 15 -10.54 -3.99 -0.52
C LYS A 15 -10.22 -4.56 0.84
N VAL A 16 -10.81 -3.99 1.88
CA VAL A 16 -10.64 -4.49 3.24
C VAL A 16 -11.49 -5.73 3.42
N ILE A 17 -10.86 -6.81 3.85
CA ILE A 17 -11.53 -8.11 4.00
C ILE A 17 -11.81 -8.49 5.44
N ALA A 18 -11.28 -7.74 6.39
CA ALA A 18 -11.48 -8.01 7.81
C ALA A 18 -11.39 -6.72 8.63
N GLY A 19 -12.00 -6.71 9.78
CA GLY A 19 -11.98 -5.58 10.68
C GLY A 19 -13.23 -4.71 10.56
N LYS A 20 -13.19 -3.53 11.19
CA LYS A 20 -14.36 -2.66 11.25
C LYS A 20 -14.77 -2.08 9.90
N ASP A 21 -13.81 -1.97 8.97
CA ASP A 21 -14.07 -1.39 7.65
C ASP A 21 -14.22 -2.45 6.56
N LYS A 22 -14.53 -3.67 6.95
CA LYS A 22 -14.70 -4.77 6.01
C LYS A 22 -15.63 -4.37 4.87
N GLY A 23 -15.19 -4.60 3.65
CA GLY A 23 -15.94 -4.24 2.44
C GLY A 23 -15.58 -2.90 1.85
N ALA A 24 -14.83 -2.06 2.54
CA ALA A 24 -14.41 -0.78 2.01
C ALA A 24 -13.29 -0.94 1.00
N GLU A 25 -13.29 -0.11 -0.02
CA GLU A 25 -12.27 -0.12 -1.07
C GLU A 25 -11.61 1.25 -1.16
N GLY A 26 -10.36 1.28 -1.53
CA GLY A 26 -9.64 2.52 -1.74
C GLY A 26 -8.25 2.29 -2.28
N LYS A 27 -7.57 3.38 -2.60
CA LYS A 27 -6.20 3.32 -3.09
C LYS A 27 -5.21 3.36 -1.94
N VAL A 28 -4.16 2.59 -2.08
CA VAL A 28 -3.05 2.62 -1.13
C VAL A 28 -2.26 3.90 -1.35
N ILE A 29 -2.15 4.71 -0.32
CA ILE A 29 -1.43 5.98 -0.39
C ILE A 29 -0.05 5.89 0.25
N LEU A 30 0.18 4.90 1.09
CA LEU A 30 1.47 4.70 1.72
C LEU A 30 1.65 3.24 2.09
N VAL A 31 2.86 2.74 1.97
CA VAL A 31 3.20 1.37 2.34
C VAL A 31 4.27 1.42 3.43
N LEU A 32 3.98 0.81 4.56
CA LEU A 32 4.89 0.71 5.69
C LEU A 32 5.44 -0.71 5.75
N ARG A 33 6.53 -0.91 5.05
CA ARG A 33 7.07 -2.27 4.84
C ARG A 33 7.49 -2.95 6.13
N GLU A 34 8.14 -2.24 7.01
CA GLU A 34 8.64 -2.82 8.24
C GLU A 34 7.52 -3.28 9.15
N GLU A 35 6.41 -2.59 9.13
CA GLU A 35 5.24 -2.93 9.94
C GLU A 35 4.29 -3.85 9.20
N GLN A 36 4.51 -4.07 7.91
CA GLN A 36 3.61 -4.81 7.02
C GLN A 36 2.20 -4.23 7.04
N ARG A 37 2.13 -2.91 6.98
CA ARG A 37 0.87 -2.16 6.99
C ARG A 37 0.79 -1.23 5.79
N VAL A 38 -0.44 -0.88 5.44
CA VAL A 38 -0.70 0.07 4.38
C VAL A 38 -1.72 1.09 4.86
N ILE A 39 -1.62 2.29 4.33
CA ILE A 39 -2.62 3.33 4.56
C ILE A 39 -3.45 3.43 3.29
N VAL A 40 -4.76 3.28 3.44
CA VAL A 40 -5.69 3.27 2.32
C VAL A 40 -6.56 4.52 2.40
N GLU A 41 -6.65 5.22 1.28
CA GLU A 41 -7.41 6.46 1.20
C GLU A 41 -8.88 6.23 1.59
N GLY A 42 -9.36 7.02 2.52
CA GLY A 42 -10.76 6.98 2.94
C GLY A 42 -11.14 5.79 3.82
N VAL A 43 -10.18 4.95 4.19
CA VAL A 43 -10.44 3.73 4.96
C VAL A 43 -9.71 3.79 6.28
N ASN A 44 -10.28 3.17 7.30
CA ASN A 44 -9.73 3.12 8.65
C ASN A 44 -9.46 4.52 9.21
N ARG A 45 -10.43 5.38 9.01
CA ARG A 45 -10.33 6.75 9.51
C ARG A 45 -10.49 6.76 11.01
N VAL A 46 -9.59 7.47 11.66
CA VAL A 46 -9.63 7.65 13.10
C VAL A 46 -9.58 9.13 13.41
N LYS A 47 -10.21 9.50 14.51
CA LYS A 47 -10.17 10.88 14.97
C LYS A 47 -9.02 11.02 15.96
N LYS A 48 -8.12 11.93 15.67
CA LYS A 48 -7.00 12.21 16.57
C LYS A 48 -7.21 13.57 17.21
N HIS A 49 -7.05 13.60 18.51
CA HIS A 49 -6.97 14.88 19.21
C HIS A 49 -5.59 15.43 19.02
N THR A 50 -5.49 16.53 18.30
CA THR A 50 -4.21 17.16 18.11
C THR A 50 -4.05 18.30 19.11
N LYS A 51 -2.91 18.28 19.77
CA LYS A 51 -2.54 19.36 20.64
C LYS A 51 -1.85 20.42 19.80
N VAL A 52 -2.39 21.61 19.76
CA VAL A 52 -1.78 22.67 18.98
C VAL A 52 -0.82 23.45 19.86
N VAL A 53 0.39 23.57 19.37
CA VAL A 53 1.39 24.39 20.02
C VAL A 53 1.14 25.83 19.60
N ASN A 54 0.98 26.70 20.57
CA ASN A 54 0.79 28.11 20.28
C ASN A 54 2.11 28.70 19.84
N GLN A 55 2.26 28.90 18.56
CA GLN A 55 3.47 29.48 18.02
C GLN A 55 3.24 30.95 17.79
N GLY A 56 4.03 31.79 18.40
CA GLY A 56 3.93 33.19 18.20
C GLY A 56 3.07 33.91 19.19
N GLY A 57 2.53 33.24 20.14
CA GLY A 57 1.88 33.84 21.26
C GLY A 57 0.57 34.56 21.01
N ARG A 58 0.11 34.64 19.77
CA ARG A 58 -1.11 35.29 19.47
C ARG A 58 -2.20 34.45 18.99
N ALA A 59 -1.83 33.47 18.27
CA ALA A 59 -2.82 32.61 17.65
C ALA A 59 -3.57 31.90 18.73
N GLY A 60 -4.83 31.92 18.66
CA GLY A 60 -5.63 31.05 19.48
C GLY A 60 -5.19 29.63 19.28
N THR A 61 -5.31 28.88 20.32
CA THR A 61 -5.07 27.48 20.20
C THR A 61 -6.10 26.90 19.26
N THR A 62 -5.65 26.42 18.16
CA THR A 62 -6.52 25.64 17.31
C THR A 62 -6.25 24.19 17.61
N GLY A 63 -6.67 23.75 18.74
CA GLY A 63 -6.73 22.33 19.01
C GLY A 63 -7.96 21.77 18.33
N GLY A 64 -7.88 20.60 17.81
CA GLY A 64 -9.03 20.04 17.14
C GLY A 64 -8.95 18.56 16.96
N ILE A 65 -10.02 18.02 16.46
CA ILE A 65 -10.10 16.61 16.09
C ILE A 65 -9.78 16.53 14.62
N ILE A 66 -8.69 15.85 14.28
CA ILE A 66 -8.30 15.62 12.89
C ILE A 66 -8.65 14.21 12.54
N THR A 67 -9.36 14.04 11.42
CA THR A 67 -9.64 12.71 10.89
C THR A 67 -8.51 12.33 9.95
N THR A 68 -7.90 11.21 10.22
CA THR A 68 -6.80 10.71 9.39
C THR A 68 -6.93 9.20 9.23
N GLU A 69 -6.35 8.68 8.17
CA GLU A 69 -6.36 7.24 7.94
C GLU A 69 -5.27 6.58 8.76
N ALA A 70 -5.63 5.55 9.50
CA ALA A 70 -4.66 4.76 10.24
C ALA A 70 -4.20 3.56 9.41
N PRO A 71 -2.98 3.07 9.66
CA PRO A 71 -2.47 1.91 8.92
C PRO A 71 -3.29 0.65 9.17
N ILE A 72 -3.41 -0.17 8.13
CA ILE A 72 -4.10 -1.45 8.18
C ILE A 72 -3.06 -2.52 7.84
N HIS A 73 -3.06 -3.62 8.60
CA HIS A 73 -2.15 -4.72 8.30
C HIS A 73 -2.46 -5.28 6.92
N VAL A 74 -1.42 -5.59 6.15
CA VAL A 74 -1.57 -6.01 4.76
C VAL A 74 -2.39 -7.29 4.61
N SER A 75 -2.41 -8.14 5.63
CA SER A 75 -3.22 -9.37 5.59
C SER A 75 -4.71 -9.09 5.59
N ASN A 76 -5.12 -7.89 5.96
CA ASN A 76 -6.53 -7.50 6.03
C ASN A 76 -7.04 -6.84 4.77
N VAL A 77 -6.22 -6.78 3.73
CA VAL A 77 -6.63 -6.21 2.44
C VAL A 77 -6.29 -7.16 1.31
N MET A 78 -7.03 -7.06 0.23
CA MET A 78 -6.76 -7.80 -1.01
C MET A 78 -6.81 -6.84 -2.18
N LEU A 79 -6.03 -7.14 -3.20
CA LEU A 79 -5.99 -6.33 -4.40
C LEU A 79 -7.32 -6.44 -5.16
N VAL A 80 -7.83 -5.32 -5.63
CA VAL A 80 -9.02 -5.29 -6.48
C VAL A 80 -8.57 -5.33 -7.93
N GLU A 81 -9.12 -6.29 -8.68
CA GLU A 81 -8.83 -6.43 -10.09
C GLU A 81 -10.12 -6.78 -10.82
N GLY A 82 -10.47 -5.98 -11.81
CA GLY A 82 -11.60 -6.30 -12.69
C GLY A 82 -12.93 -6.57 -11.99
N GLY A 83 -13.22 -5.83 -10.93
CA GLY A 83 -14.47 -5.98 -10.20
C GLY A 83 -14.46 -7.07 -9.13
N GLY A 84 -13.33 -7.71 -8.92
CA GLY A 84 -13.21 -8.74 -7.87
C GLY A 84 -11.90 -8.58 -7.12
N VAL A 85 -11.73 -9.34 -6.07
CA VAL A 85 -10.51 -9.32 -5.29
C VAL A 85 -9.63 -10.49 -5.64
N THR A 86 -8.33 -10.30 -5.54
CA THR A 86 -7.36 -11.34 -5.82
C THR A 86 -6.15 -11.18 -4.92
N ARG A 87 -5.43 -12.27 -4.75
CA ARG A 87 -4.13 -12.21 -4.11
C ARG A 87 -3.07 -12.03 -5.18
N VAL A 88 -1.96 -11.45 -4.78
CA VAL A 88 -0.85 -11.17 -5.68
C VAL A 88 0.10 -12.36 -5.65
N GLY A 89 0.45 -12.86 -6.82
CA GLY A 89 1.51 -13.82 -7.00
C GLY A 89 2.62 -13.20 -7.83
N PHE A 90 3.67 -13.98 -8.06
CA PHE A 90 4.78 -13.52 -8.87
C PHE A 90 5.13 -14.58 -9.91
N ARG A 91 5.53 -14.10 -11.07
CA ARG A 91 6.03 -14.92 -12.16
C ARG A 91 7.40 -14.38 -12.53
N ARG A 92 8.31 -15.28 -12.90
CA ARG A 92 9.60 -14.86 -13.39
C ARG A 92 9.58 -14.82 -14.90
N GLU A 93 10.09 -13.74 -15.45
CA GLU A 93 10.21 -13.58 -16.90
C GLU A 93 11.65 -13.37 -17.28
N GLU A 94 12.06 -13.97 -18.40
CA GLU A 94 13.39 -13.74 -18.93
C GLU A 94 13.43 -12.39 -19.61
N VAL A 95 14.46 -11.63 -19.30
CA VAL A 95 14.64 -10.28 -19.85
C VAL A 95 16.12 -10.08 -20.19
N GLN A 96 16.38 -9.16 -21.10
CA GLN A 96 17.73 -8.72 -21.40
C GLN A 96 18.04 -7.56 -20.48
N LYS A 97 19.04 -7.74 -19.63
CA LYS A 97 19.48 -6.68 -18.72
C LYS A 97 20.71 -6.01 -19.30
N ARG A 98 20.80 -4.71 -19.08
CA ARG A 98 21.91 -3.92 -19.60
C ARG A 98 22.93 -3.64 -18.51
N ARG A 99 24.20 -3.81 -18.85
CA ARG A 99 25.29 -3.44 -17.95
C ARG A 99 25.68 -1.98 -18.19
N PRO A 100 26.36 -1.36 -17.24
CA PRO A 100 26.81 0.03 -17.41
C PRO A 100 27.67 0.25 -18.63
N ASP A 101 28.39 -0.78 -19.10
CA ASP A 101 29.24 -0.65 -20.28
C ASP A 101 28.49 -0.77 -21.60
N GLY A 102 27.17 -0.94 -21.55
CA GLY A 102 26.35 -1.03 -22.74
C GLY A 102 26.05 -2.47 -23.19
N SER A 103 26.75 -3.44 -22.69
CA SER A 103 26.48 -4.84 -23.06
C SER A 103 25.21 -5.34 -22.38
N THR A 104 24.62 -6.37 -22.94
CA THR A 104 23.42 -6.96 -22.36
C THR A 104 23.70 -8.40 -21.93
N TYR A 105 22.92 -8.88 -21.01
CA TYR A 105 23.01 -10.26 -20.56
C TYR A 105 21.61 -10.78 -20.23
N ALA A 106 21.45 -12.10 -20.31
CA ALA A 106 20.18 -12.72 -19.97
C ALA A 106 20.00 -12.69 -18.45
N GLY A 107 18.82 -12.30 -18.02
CA GLY A 107 18.46 -12.29 -16.62
C GLY A 107 16.98 -12.57 -16.47
N THR A 108 16.51 -12.49 -15.23
CA THR A 108 15.08 -12.67 -14.95
C THR A 108 14.58 -11.50 -14.11
N ARG A 109 13.31 -11.23 -14.21
CA ARG A 109 12.65 -10.26 -13.32
C ARG A 109 11.38 -10.87 -12.77
N SER A 110 10.99 -10.41 -11.58
CA SER A 110 9.73 -10.84 -10.99
C SER A 110 8.63 -9.91 -11.49
N VAL A 111 7.52 -10.49 -11.89
CA VAL A 111 6.35 -9.76 -12.37
C VAL A 111 5.19 -10.09 -11.46
N ARG A 112 4.50 -9.05 -10.97
CA ARG A 112 3.30 -9.25 -10.16
C ARG A 112 2.17 -9.73 -11.05
N VAL A 113 1.50 -10.77 -10.63
CA VAL A 113 0.37 -11.31 -11.39
C VAL A 113 -0.81 -11.51 -10.46
N SER A 114 -2.01 -11.42 -11.02
CA SER A 114 -3.23 -11.76 -10.32
C SER A 114 -3.32 -13.28 -10.20
N ARG A 115 -3.49 -13.78 -9.00
CA ARG A 115 -3.68 -15.22 -8.82
C ARG A 115 -5.05 -15.68 -9.31
N ARG A 116 -5.96 -14.75 -9.48
CA ARG A 116 -7.29 -15.06 -9.98
C ARG A 116 -7.32 -15.24 -11.50
N THR A 117 -6.60 -14.39 -12.23
CA THR A 117 -6.63 -14.41 -13.70
C THR A 117 -5.31 -14.78 -14.33
N GLY A 118 -4.21 -14.73 -13.58
CA GLY A 118 -2.87 -14.97 -14.12
C GLY A 118 -2.29 -13.79 -14.88
N LYS A 119 -3.01 -12.69 -14.97
CA LYS A 119 -2.54 -11.53 -15.72
C LYS A 119 -1.61 -10.68 -14.88
N GLU A 120 -0.70 -10.01 -15.56
CA GLU A 120 0.18 -9.05 -14.92
C GLU A 120 -0.62 -7.87 -14.37
N ILE A 121 -0.25 -7.45 -13.17
CA ILE A 121 -0.87 -6.31 -12.53
C ILE A 121 0.12 -5.19 -12.30
#